data_509479868f153873109e8a6cde356ab4
#
_entry.id   509479868f153873109e8a6cde356ab4
#
_cell.length_a   1.000
_cell.length_b   1.000
_cell.length_c   1.000
_cell.angle_alpha   90.00
_cell.angle_beta   90.00
_cell.angle_gamma   90.00
#
_symmetry.space_group_name_H-M   'P 1'
#
loop_
_entity.id
_entity.type
_entity.pdbx_description
1 polymer ?
#
loop_
_entity_poly.entity_id
_entity_poly.type
_entity_poly.pdbx_seq_one_letter_code
_entity_poly.pdbx_strand_id
1 'polypeptide(L)'
;MGLLSRRAALAGCLFAVPAFATARAQQQGLGPDAIRDRLAKLEQKSGGRLGVHILNLANGSRAGHREHERFLLCSTFKALAAAFVLARVDRGEEHLDRRIVFSKQDLVVWSPVTEARIGASGMTIAEFCEAAVTLSDNTAGNFLLQSFGGPAALTAYLRSLGDEVTRLDRIEPALNEHDQLGDLRDTTSAAAMVDTLQKLLFGDALSRSSRAQLAAWLIANKTGDRRLRAGFPTGWLVGDKTGTNGSGSANDIGVAWPPSGGAVIVAAYCRQPERSAQHHDAVLAEVGRIAAQL
;
A
#
# COMPACT_ATOMS: atom_id res chain seq x y z
N MET A 1 -74.02 54.92 -21.48
CA MET A 1 -72.65 55.01 -20.91
C MET A 1 -72.26 53.69 -20.32
N GLY A 2 -71.56 52.89 -21.03
CA GLY A 2 -71.19 51.56 -20.63
C GLY A 2 -69.71 51.35 -20.72
N LEU A 3 -69.11 50.92 -19.63
CA LEU A 3 -67.69 50.63 -19.49
C LEU A 3 -67.41 49.20 -19.88
N LEU A 4 -66.64 48.96 -20.93
CA LEU A 4 -66.11 47.68 -21.35
C LEU A 4 -64.86 47.25 -20.54
N SER A 5 -64.96 46.14 -19.81
CA SER A 5 -63.83 45.52 -19.13
C SER A 5 -63.12 44.53 -20.06
N ARG A 6 -61.84 44.78 -20.28
CA ARG A 6 -60.93 43.86 -21.02
C ARG A 6 -60.31 42.91 -20.05
N ARG A 7 -60.67 41.60 -20.14
CA ARG A 7 -59.95 40.52 -19.50
C ARG A 7 -58.83 40.03 -20.42
N ALA A 8 -57.60 40.27 -20.04
CA ALA A 8 -56.43 39.69 -20.67
C ALA A 8 -56.22 38.26 -20.20
N ALA A 9 -56.25 37.33 -21.12
CA ALA A 9 -55.91 35.92 -20.86
C ALA A 9 -54.37 35.76 -20.98
N LEU A 10 -53.72 35.43 -19.89
CA LEU A 10 -52.31 35.02 -19.88
C LEU A 10 -52.23 33.50 -20.19
N ALA A 11 -51.77 33.18 -21.41
CA ALA A 11 -51.38 31.81 -21.76
C ALA A 11 -49.99 31.51 -21.20
N GLY A 12 -49.93 30.66 -20.17
CA GLY A 12 -48.69 30.17 -19.61
C GLY A 12 -48.12 29.04 -20.50
N CYS A 13 -47.00 29.32 -21.16
CA CYS A 13 -46.19 28.26 -21.82
C CYS A 13 -45.41 27.50 -20.77
N LEU A 14 -45.83 26.29 -20.48
CA LEU A 14 -45.04 25.30 -19.72
C LEU A 14 -43.93 24.77 -20.62
N PHE A 15 -42.70 25.24 -20.41
CA PHE A 15 -41.49 24.61 -20.98
C PHE A 15 -41.21 23.35 -20.20
N ALA A 16 -41.49 22.18 -20.77
CA ALA A 16 -41.00 20.91 -20.28
C ALA A 16 -39.50 20.80 -20.56
N VAL A 17 -38.67 20.91 -19.52
CA VAL A 17 -37.23 20.62 -19.62
C VAL A 17 -37.07 19.13 -19.63
N PRO A 18 -36.47 18.52 -20.70
CA PRO A 18 -36.19 17.11 -20.71
C PRO A 18 -35.11 16.83 -19.66
N ALA A 19 -35.44 16.08 -18.62
CA ALA A 19 -34.47 15.56 -17.68
C ALA A 19 -33.64 14.51 -18.44
N PHE A 20 -32.46 14.89 -18.92
CA PHE A 20 -31.44 13.95 -19.35
C PHE A 20 -30.94 13.20 -18.11
N ALA A 21 -31.59 12.09 -17.77
CA ALA A 21 -31.02 11.09 -16.90
C ALA A 21 -29.81 10.49 -17.61
N THR A 22 -28.62 11.03 -17.37
CA THR A 22 -27.39 10.34 -17.73
C THR A 22 -27.32 9.08 -16.89
N ALA A 23 -27.82 7.98 -17.43
CA ALA A 23 -27.54 6.65 -16.91
C ALA A 23 -26.00 6.48 -16.98
N ARG A 24 -25.31 6.76 -15.89
CA ARG A 24 -23.95 6.33 -15.68
C ARG A 24 -24.04 4.81 -15.66
N ALA A 25 -23.67 4.17 -16.77
CA ALA A 25 -23.45 2.74 -16.81
C ALA A 25 -22.41 2.46 -15.70
N GLN A 26 -22.87 1.98 -14.56
CA GLN A 26 -22.01 1.40 -13.55
C GLN A 26 -21.35 0.22 -14.25
N GLN A 27 -20.07 0.38 -14.61
CA GLN A 27 -19.27 -0.74 -15.06
C GLN A 27 -19.34 -1.77 -13.92
N GLN A 28 -20.14 -2.81 -14.11
CA GLN A 28 -20.19 -3.92 -13.16
C GLN A 28 -18.79 -4.48 -13.07
N GLY A 29 -18.18 -4.40 -11.87
CA GLY A 29 -16.88 -4.97 -11.59
C GLY A 29 -16.88 -6.47 -11.93
N LEU A 30 -15.71 -7.03 -12.07
CA LEU A 30 -15.55 -8.47 -12.26
C LEU A 30 -15.77 -9.20 -10.93
N GLY A 31 -16.42 -10.37 -11.00
CA GLY A 31 -16.51 -11.22 -9.82
C GLY A 31 -15.14 -11.80 -9.42
N PRO A 32 -15.00 -12.25 -8.15
CA PRO A 32 -13.74 -12.77 -7.62
C PRO A 32 -13.09 -13.88 -8.47
N ASP A 33 -13.88 -14.76 -9.07
CA ASP A 33 -13.36 -15.87 -9.89
C ASP A 33 -12.73 -15.35 -11.20
N ALA A 34 -13.36 -14.38 -11.87
CA ALA A 34 -12.79 -13.77 -13.06
C ALA A 34 -11.48 -13.01 -12.75
N ILE A 35 -11.37 -12.40 -11.56
CA ILE A 35 -10.12 -11.80 -11.08
C ILE A 35 -9.05 -12.86 -10.86
N ARG A 36 -9.36 -13.97 -10.18
CA ARG A 36 -8.42 -15.11 -9.98
C ARG A 36 -7.88 -15.65 -11.30
N ASP A 37 -8.76 -15.85 -12.27
CA ASP A 37 -8.38 -16.33 -13.61
C ASP A 37 -7.41 -15.36 -14.31
N ARG A 38 -7.65 -14.06 -14.19
CA ARG A 38 -6.75 -13.05 -14.78
C ARG A 38 -5.38 -13.03 -14.10
N LEU A 39 -5.33 -13.14 -12.77
CA LEU A 39 -4.07 -13.22 -12.03
C LEU A 39 -3.28 -14.47 -12.39
N ALA A 40 -3.94 -15.63 -12.50
CA ALA A 40 -3.31 -16.87 -12.93
C ALA A 40 -2.76 -16.78 -14.37
N LYS A 41 -3.50 -16.20 -15.30
CA LYS A 41 -3.04 -15.93 -16.67
C LYS A 41 -1.88 -14.94 -16.71
N LEU A 42 -1.89 -13.92 -15.83
CA LEU A 42 -0.78 -12.98 -15.71
C LEU A 42 0.50 -13.69 -15.26
N GLU A 43 0.44 -14.54 -14.23
CA GLU A 43 1.58 -15.36 -13.79
C GLU A 43 2.08 -16.24 -14.94
N GLN A 44 1.19 -16.97 -15.61
CA GLN A 44 1.58 -17.85 -16.71
C GLN A 44 2.29 -17.10 -17.84
N LYS A 45 1.82 -15.89 -18.19
CA LYS A 45 2.41 -15.05 -19.23
C LYS A 45 3.74 -14.43 -18.82
N SER A 46 3.85 -13.97 -17.59
CA SER A 46 5.04 -13.27 -17.10
C SER A 46 6.17 -14.21 -16.67
N GLY A 47 5.82 -15.44 -16.30
CA GLY A 47 6.73 -16.45 -15.73
C GLY A 47 7.03 -16.20 -14.26
N GLY A 48 7.66 -17.18 -13.60
CA GLY A 48 8.00 -17.12 -12.17
C GLY A 48 6.80 -17.34 -11.26
N ARG A 49 6.83 -16.75 -10.05
CA ARG A 49 5.75 -16.87 -9.05
C ARG A 49 5.17 -15.51 -8.74
N LEU A 50 3.84 -15.44 -8.65
CA LEU A 50 3.08 -14.21 -8.37
C LEU A 50 2.05 -14.49 -7.27
N GLY A 51 2.27 -13.94 -6.07
CA GLY A 51 1.31 -13.97 -4.96
C GLY A 51 0.54 -12.65 -4.88
N VAL A 52 -0.78 -12.70 -4.99
CA VAL A 52 -1.63 -11.50 -4.93
C VAL A 52 -2.83 -11.75 -4.04
N HIS A 53 -3.19 -10.76 -3.25
CA HIS A 53 -4.51 -10.68 -2.60
C HIS A 53 -5.07 -9.27 -2.74
N ILE A 54 -6.38 -9.19 -2.99
CA ILE A 54 -7.13 -7.96 -3.21
C ILE A 54 -8.36 -7.99 -2.32
N LEU A 55 -8.63 -6.88 -1.64
CA LEU A 55 -9.84 -6.65 -0.85
C LEU A 55 -10.49 -5.33 -1.27
N ASN A 56 -11.70 -5.40 -1.79
CA ASN A 56 -12.52 -4.22 -2.03
C ASN A 56 -13.38 -3.94 -0.78
N LEU A 57 -13.10 -2.85 -0.08
CA LEU A 57 -13.81 -2.48 1.15
C LEU A 57 -15.22 -1.95 0.92
N ALA A 58 -15.58 -1.54 -0.31
CA ALA A 58 -16.91 -1.04 -0.60
C ALA A 58 -17.99 -2.15 -0.60
N ASN A 59 -17.59 -3.36 -0.98
CA ASN A 59 -18.50 -4.51 -1.10
C ASN A 59 -18.04 -5.76 -0.34
N GLY A 60 -16.85 -5.72 0.27
CA GLY A 60 -16.26 -6.85 0.99
C GLY A 60 -15.67 -7.95 0.09
N SER A 61 -15.70 -7.79 -1.24
CA SER A 61 -15.19 -8.80 -2.17
C SER A 61 -13.69 -9.01 -2.00
N ARG A 62 -13.28 -10.28 -2.07
CA ARG A 62 -11.89 -10.72 -1.99
C ARG A 62 -11.54 -11.61 -3.16
N ALA A 63 -10.37 -11.40 -3.74
CA ALA A 63 -9.81 -12.26 -4.77
C ALA A 63 -8.29 -12.35 -4.61
N GLY A 64 -7.72 -13.51 -4.94
CA GLY A 64 -6.28 -13.71 -4.84
C GLY A 64 -5.78 -14.83 -5.72
N HIS A 65 -4.47 -14.91 -5.83
CA HIS A 65 -3.74 -15.97 -6.52
C HIS A 65 -2.49 -16.26 -5.70
N ARG A 66 -2.25 -17.52 -5.34
CA ARG A 66 -1.18 -17.93 -4.39
C ARG A 66 -1.16 -17.07 -3.12
N GLU A 67 -2.30 -16.58 -2.71
CA GLU A 67 -2.44 -15.56 -1.66
C GLU A 67 -1.94 -15.99 -0.29
N HIS A 68 -1.85 -17.30 -0.04
CA HIS A 68 -1.37 -17.89 1.21
C HIS A 68 0.08 -18.40 1.11
N GLU A 69 0.68 -18.39 -0.08
CA GLU A 69 2.07 -18.74 -0.25
C GLU A 69 2.98 -17.63 0.30
N ARG A 70 4.16 -18.04 0.80
CA ARG A 70 5.12 -17.10 1.37
C ARG A 70 6.04 -16.52 0.31
N PHE A 71 6.30 -15.23 0.48
CA PHE A 71 7.23 -14.43 -0.31
C PHE A 71 8.08 -13.56 0.63
N LEU A 72 9.30 -13.20 0.19
CA LEU A 72 10.13 -12.25 0.92
C LEU A 72 9.40 -10.90 1.08
N LEU A 73 9.47 -10.32 2.27
CA LEU A 73 8.97 -8.97 2.52
C LEU A 73 9.72 -7.92 1.70
N CYS A 74 11.02 -8.06 1.60
CA CYS A 74 11.89 -6.97 1.19
C CYS A 74 11.49 -5.68 1.92
N SER A 75 11.64 -4.53 1.30
CA SER A 75 11.32 -3.24 1.94
C SER A 75 9.83 -2.98 2.25
N THR A 76 8.90 -3.91 1.95
CA THR A 76 7.48 -3.72 2.35
C THR A 76 7.31 -3.71 3.87
N PHE A 77 8.22 -4.34 4.62
CA PHE A 77 8.23 -4.29 6.09
C PHE A 77 8.29 -2.86 6.66
N LYS A 78 8.86 -1.90 5.91
CA LYS A 78 9.04 -0.52 6.37
C LYS A 78 7.70 0.20 6.62
N ALA A 79 6.65 -0.16 5.87
CA ALA A 79 5.30 0.30 6.17
C ALA A 79 4.79 -0.24 7.53
N LEU A 80 5.09 -1.51 7.82
CA LEU A 80 4.72 -2.14 9.09
C LEU A 80 5.53 -1.59 10.26
N ALA A 81 6.82 -1.30 10.05
CA ALA A 81 7.69 -0.68 11.06
C ALA A 81 7.22 0.75 11.40
N ALA A 82 6.88 1.57 10.39
CA ALA A 82 6.31 2.89 10.60
C ALA A 82 4.95 2.83 11.33
N ALA A 83 4.10 1.86 10.99
CA ALA A 83 2.85 1.62 11.69
C ALA A 83 3.06 1.22 13.16
N PHE A 84 4.06 0.39 13.46
CA PHE A 84 4.37 0.03 14.84
C PHE A 84 4.91 1.23 15.64
N VAL A 85 5.74 2.08 15.04
CA VAL A 85 6.12 3.37 15.66
C VAL A 85 4.88 4.18 16.01
N LEU A 86 3.94 4.35 15.07
CA LEU A 86 2.70 5.09 15.31
C LEU A 86 1.84 4.46 16.41
N ALA A 87 1.75 3.13 16.47
CA ALA A 87 1.05 2.43 17.55
C ALA A 87 1.68 2.69 18.90
N ARG A 88 3.02 2.81 18.98
CA ARG A 88 3.74 3.19 20.21
C ARG A 88 3.52 4.65 20.58
N VAL A 89 3.44 5.54 19.58
CA VAL A 89 3.07 6.96 19.81
C VAL A 89 1.67 7.06 20.40
N ASP A 90 0.72 6.30 19.87
CA ASP A 90 -0.67 6.27 20.39
C ASP A 90 -0.75 5.81 21.84
N ARG A 91 0.20 4.98 22.29
CA ARG A 91 0.32 4.53 23.69
C ARG A 91 1.23 5.41 24.58
N GLY A 92 1.82 6.46 24.03
CA GLY A 92 2.77 7.32 24.75
C GLY A 92 4.14 6.67 25.02
N GLU A 93 4.50 5.61 24.31
CA GLU A 93 5.75 4.86 24.43
C GLU A 93 6.84 5.38 23.46
N GLU A 94 6.48 6.23 22.53
CA GLU A 94 7.38 6.85 21.55
C GLU A 94 6.92 8.28 21.24
N HIS A 95 7.84 9.10 20.76
CA HIS A 95 7.59 10.48 20.35
C HIS A 95 8.13 10.73 18.94
N LEU A 96 7.31 11.23 18.03
CA LEU A 96 7.68 11.48 16.64
C LEU A 96 8.78 12.53 16.48
N ASP A 97 8.91 13.45 17.42
CA ASP A 97 9.94 14.50 17.46
C ASP A 97 11.24 14.05 18.17
N ARG A 98 11.26 12.87 18.80
CA ARG A 98 12.48 12.31 19.37
C ARG A 98 13.56 12.17 18.30
N ARG A 99 14.76 12.71 18.59
CA ARG A 99 15.88 12.71 17.65
C ARG A 99 16.87 11.59 17.93
N ILE A 100 17.41 11.02 16.87
CA ILE A 100 18.55 10.11 16.88
C ILE A 100 19.67 10.75 16.08
N VAL A 101 20.83 10.90 16.73
CA VAL A 101 22.09 11.30 16.08
C VAL A 101 22.80 10.05 15.62
N PHE A 102 23.31 10.05 14.41
CA PHE A 102 23.98 8.91 13.79
C PHE A 102 25.18 9.37 12.95
N SER A 103 26.01 8.42 12.59
CA SER A 103 27.28 8.65 11.91
C SER A 103 27.34 7.89 10.57
N LYS A 104 28.43 8.07 9.83
CA LYS A 104 28.69 7.32 8.60
C LYS A 104 28.78 5.80 8.83
N GLN A 105 29.17 5.38 10.03
CA GLN A 105 29.29 3.94 10.39
C GLN A 105 27.95 3.22 10.47
N ASP A 106 26.87 3.97 10.69
CA ASP A 106 25.51 3.44 10.79
C ASP A 106 24.84 3.25 9.43
N LEU A 107 25.44 3.80 8.36
CA LEU A 107 24.88 3.72 7.02
C LEU A 107 25.03 2.33 6.42
N VAL A 108 23.94 1.86 5.81
CA VAL A 108 23.93 0.67 4.96
C VAL A 108 23.62 1.07 3.50
N VAL A 109 23.80 0.13 2.58
CA VAL A 109 23.49 0.34 1.15
C VAL A 109 22.06 0.84 0.96
N TRP A 110 21.88 1.79 0.04
CA TRP A 110 20.61 2.46 -0.24
C TRP A 110 20.06 3.29 0.93
N SER A 111 20.70 4.42 1.17
CA SER A 111 20.39 5.37 2.24
C SER A 111 20.24 6.80 1.70
N PRO A 112 19.31 7.04 0.74
CA PRO A 112 19.26 8.29 -0.03
C PRO A 112 18.93 9.53 0.81
N VAL A 113 18.29 9.37 1.96
CA VAL A 113 17.97 10.48 2.87
C VAL A 113 18.95 10.56 4.02
N THR A 114 19.21 9.44 4.67
CA THR A 114 20.04 9.40 5.87
C THR A 114 21.51 9.74 5.56
N GLU A 115 22.03 9.37 4.39
CA GLU A 115 23.40 9.74 3.97
C GLU A 115 23.62 11.27 3.97
N ALA A 116 22.62 12.05 3.54
CA ALA A 116 22.70 13.51 3.51
C ALA A 116 22.52 14.17 4.90
N ARG A 117 22.23 13.41 5.94
CA ARG A 117 21.93 13.89 7.30
C ARG A 117 22.98 13.49 8.34
N ILE A 118 24.12 12.93 7.90
CA ILE A 118 25.23 12.54 8.77
C ILE A 118 25.81 13.78 9.46
N GLY A 119 26.16 13.64 10.75
CA GLY A 119 26.89 14.65 11.52
C GLY A 119 26.12 15.93 11.85
N ALA A 120 24.86 16.03 11.45
CA ALA A 120 23.98 17.14 11.78
C ALA A 120 23.32 16.93 13.16
N SER A 121 22.22 17.64 13.43
CA SER A 121 21.39 17.43 14.63
C SER A 121 20.65 16.09 14.66
N GLY A 122 21.00 15.15 13.79
CA GLY A 122 20.30 13.88 13.61
C GLY A 122 18.96 14.04 12.89
N MET A 123 18.16 12.97 12.91
CA MET A 123 16.80 12.95 12.36
C MET A 123 15.80 12.59 13.46
N THR A 124 14.58 13.11 13.33
CA THR A 124 13.47 12.71 14.20
C THR A 124 12.93 11.33 13.79
N ILE A 125 12.20 10.69 14.70
CA ILE A 125 11.50 9.42 14.40
C ILE A 125 10.51 9.62 13.23
N ALA A 126 9.82 10.76 13.15
CA ALA A 126 8.97 11.08 12.00
C ALA A 126 9.75 11.13 10.69
N GLU A 127 10.91 11.79 10.67
CA GLU A 127 11.79 11.86 9.49
C GLU A 127 12.32 10.49 9.07
N PHE A 128 12.63 9.60 10.03
CA PHE A 128 12.98 8.21 9.71
C PHE A 128 11.81 7.42 9.12
N CYS A 129 10.59 7.56 9.67
CA CYS A 129 9.39 6.92 9.09
C CYS A 129 9.16 7.40 7.65
N GLU A 130 9.21 8.70 7.43
CA GLU A 130 9.05 9.29 6.10
C GLU A 130 10.11 8.77 5.12
N ALA A 131 11.39 8.81 5.47
CA ALA A 131 12.48 8.33 4.63
C ALA A 131 12.34 6.84 4.30
N ALA A 132 12.01 6.00 5.31
CA ALA A 132 11.84 4.57 5.14
C ALA A 132 10.65 4.23 4.23
N VAL A 133 9.53 4.94 4.36
CA VAL A 133 8.32 4.65 3.58
C VAL A 133 8.40 5.28 2.19
N THR A 134 8.78 6.56 2.07
CA THR A 134 8.68 7.30 0.80
C THR A 134 9.83 7.04 -0.18
N LEU A 135 11.05 6.84 0.32
CA LEU A 135 12.26 6.61 -0.48
C LEU A 135 12.92 5.25 -0.21
N SER A 136 12.27 4.45 0.63
CA SER A 136 12.77 3.10 0.98
C SER A 136 14.17 3.10 1.58
N ASP A 137 14.55 4.16 2.33
CA ASP A 137 15.87 4.29 2.97
C ASP A 137 16.11 3.13 3.94
N ASN A 138 17.19 2.38 3.73
CA ASN A 138 17.50 1.18 4.50
C ASN A 138 18.02 1.51 5.89
N THR A 139 18.88 2.51 6.02
CA THR A 139 19.37 2.97 7.32
C THR A 139 18.21 3.51 8.16
N ALA A 140 17.31 4.27 7.57
CA ALA A 140 16.09 4.71 8.26
C ALA A 140 15.25 3.52 8.74
N GLY A 141 15.04 2.51 7.89
CA GLY A 141 14.36 1.27 8.26
C GLY A 141 15.00 0.57 9.47
N ASN A 142 16.33 0.49 9.50
CA ASN A 142 17.07 -0.11 10.61
C ASN A 142 16.94 0.71 11.89
N PHE A 143 16.97 2.04 11.84
CA PHE A 143 16.73 2.89 13.02
C PHE A 143 15.32 2.77 13.57
N LEU A 144 14.30 2.60 12.69
CA LEU A 144 12.96 2.29 13.17
C LEU A 144 12.93 0.95 13.91
N LEU A 145 13.51 -0.11 13.34
CA LEU A 145 13.60 -1.41 14.02
C LEU A 145 14.30 -1.28 15.37
N GLN A 146 15.44 -0.60 15.42
CA GLN A 146 16.19 -0.38 16.65
C GLN A 146 15.36 0.36 17.71
N SER A 147 14.53 1.33 17.30
CA SER A 147 13.75 2.17 18.21
C SER A 147 12.75 1.39 19.09
N PHE A 148 12.34 0.21 18.66
CA PHE A 148 11.35 -0.61 19.35
C PHE A 148 11.81 -2.05 19.67
N GLY A 149 13.12 -2.35 19.58
CA GLY A 149 13.66 -3.65 19.99
C GLY A 149 13.88 -4.66 18.86
N GLY A 150 13.95 -4.20 17.62
CA GLY A 150 14.40 -5.00 16.47
C GLY A 150 13.31 -5.82 15.76
N PRO A 151 13.74 -6.71 14.86
CA PRO A 151 12.84 -7.55 14.04
C PRO A 151 11.85 -8.38 14.84
N ALA A 152 12.30 -8.98 15.95
CA ALA A 152 11.45 -9.79 16.81
C ALA A 152 10.29 -9.00 17.43
N ALA A 153 10.53 -7.74 17.80
CA ALA A 153 9.48 -6.88 18.35
C ALA A 153 8.45 -6.50 17.28
N LEU A 154 8.87 -6.26 16.03
CA LEU A 154 7.93 -6.07 14.91
C LEU A 154 7.08 -7.33 14.70
N THR A 155 7.69 -8.52 14.69
CA THR A 155 6.98 -9.78 14.58
C THR A 155 5.96 -9.96 15.71
N ALA A 156 6.34 -9.66 16.97
CA ALA A 156 5.43 -9.73 18.11
C ALA A 156 4.25 -8.75 17.97
N TYR A 157 4.50 -7.52 17.50
CA TYR A 157 3.45 -6.56 17.21
C TYR A 157 2.45 -7.11 16.16
N LEU A 158 2.93 -7.69 15.08
CA LEU A 158 2.08 -8.28 14.05
C LEU A 158 1.23 -9.44 14.63
N ARG A 159 1.80 -10.27 15.51
CA ARG A 159 1.03 -11.31 16.24
C ARG A 159 -0.08 -10.70 17.09
N SER A 160 0.17 -9.57 17.75
CA SER A 160 -0.86 -8.87 18.52
C SER A 160 -2.02 -8.34 17.66
N LEU A 161 -1.76 -8.13 16.37
CA LEU A 161 -2.78 -7.81 15.37
C LEU A 161 -3.46 -9.05 14.78
N GLY A 162 -3.06 -10.27 15.19
CA GLY A 162 -3.58 -11.53 14.66
C GLY A 162 -2.99 -11.93 13.30
N ASP A 163 -1.83 -11.39 12.92
CA ASP A 163 -1.06 -11.85 11.76
C ASP A 163 -0.08 -12.95 12.20
N GLU A 164 -0.47 -14.20 12.03
CA GLU A 164 0.32 -15.37 12.39
C GLU A 164 1.35 -15.76 11.32
N VAL A 165 1.34 -15.08 10.18
CA VAL A 165 2.14 -15.43 9.01
C VAL A 165 3.39 -14.56 8.90
N THR A 166 3.22 -13.23 8.86
CA THR A 166 4.31 -12.28 8.63
C THR A 166 5.35 -12.36 9.73
N ARG A 167 6.63 -12.44 9.36
CA ARG A 167 7.73 -12.40 10.31
C ARG A 167 8.92 -11.65 9.72
N LEU A 168 9.61 -10.92 10.57
CA LEU A 168 10.89 -10.30 10.28
C LEU A 168 11.93 -10.88 11.25
N ASP A 169 13.08 -11.29 10.74
CA ASP A 169 14.13 -11.96 11.48
C ASP A 169 15.46 -11.21 11.43
N ARG A 170 15.67 -10.45 10.36
CA ARG A 170 16.92 -9.74 10.07
C ARG A 170 16.65 -8.27 9.79
N ILE A 171 17.72 -7.48 9.77
CA ILE A 171 17.69 -6.07 9.37
C ILE A 171 18.21 -5.88 7.94
N GLU A 172 18.09 -4.67 7.37
CA GLU A 172 18.71 -4.34 6.08
C GLU A 172 20.25 -4.36 6.17
N PRO A 173 20.96 -4.87 5.14
CA PRO A 173 20.44 -5.46 3.92
C PRO A 173 20.18 -6.98 3.99
N ALA A 174 20.55 -7.65 5.10
CA ALA A 174 20.58 -9.12 5.22
C ALA A 174 19.20 -9.78 5.02
N LEU A 175 18.10 -9.07 5.31
CA LEU A 175 16.74 -9.59 5.09
C LEU A 175 16.40 -9.85 3.62
N ASN A 176 17.23 -9.37 2.69
CA ASN A 176 17.05 -9.54 1.24
C ASN A 176 17.89 -10.69 0.65
N GLU A 177 18.76 -11.35 1.45
CA GLU A 177 19.80 -12.24 0.92
C GLU A 177 19.33 -13.66 0.64
N HIS A 178 18.22 -14.11 1.22
CA HIS A 178 17.76 -15.49 1.07
C HIS A 178 16.35 -15.52 0.51
N ASP A 179 16.25 -16.03 -0.69
CA ASP A 179 14.98 -16.26 -1.38
C ASP A 179 14.93 -17.76 -1.78
N GLN A 180 15.14 -18.64 -0.78
CA GLN A 180 15.03 -20.07 -0.96
C GLN A 180 13.63 -20.55 -0.60
N LEU A 181 13.09 -21.44 -1.43
CA LEU A 181 11.82 -22.09 -1.13
C LEU A 181 11.94 -22.84 0.21
N GLY A 182 11.06 -22.53 1.15
CA GLY A 182 11.06 -23.15 2.48
C GLY A 182 11.75 -22.33 3.58
N ASP A 183 12.53 -21.29 3.25
CA ASP A 183 13.01 -20.36 4.27
C ASP A 183 11.87 -19.42 4.68
N LEU A 184 11.51 -19.46 5.96
CA LEU A 184 10.42 -18.67 6.50
C LEU A 184 10.85 -17.26 6.98
N ARG A 185 12.18 -17.01 7.06
CA ARG A 185 12.70 -15.73 7.55
C ARG A 185 12.33 -14.59 6.62
N ASP A 186 11.95 -13.48 7.21
CA ASP A 186 11.64 -12.22 6.53
C ASP A 186 10.55 -12.36 5.45
N THR A 187 9.55 -13.21 5.72
CA THR A 187 8.48 -13.50 4.77
C THR A 187 7.09 -13.12 5.26
N THR A 188 6.19 -12.97 4.32
CA THR A 188 4.76 -12.81 4.50
C THR A 188 3.99 -13.58 3.43
N SER A 189 2.66 -13.55 3.49
CA SER A 189 1.77 -13.89 2.38
C SER A 189 0.94 -12.67 1.97
N ALA A 190 0.46 -12.66 0.72
CA ALA A 190 -0.35 -11.54 0.23
C ALA A 190 -1.65 -11.38 1.05
N ALA A 191 -2.28 -12.47 1.47
CA ALA A 191 -3.48 -12.45 2.30
C ALA A 191 -3.19 -11.84 3.68
N ALA A 192 -2.13 -12.29 4.38
CA ALA A 192 -1.76 -11.76 5.68
C ALA A 192 -1.45 -10.25 5.61
N MET A 193 -0.74 -9.81 4.56
CA MET A 193 -0.41 -8.41 4.37
C MET A 193 -1.66 -7.54 4.15
N VAL A 194 -2.62 -7.99 3.33
CA VAL A 194 -3.88 -7.26 3.11
C VAL A 194 -4.68 -7.15 4.40
N ASP A 195 -4.80 -8.24 5.17
CA ASP A 195 -5.53 -8.23 6.44
C ASP A 195 -4.85 -7.32 7.48
N THR A 196 -3.52 -7.30 7.52
CA THR A 196 -2.75 -6.39 8.38
C THR A 196 -2.93 -4.94 7.95
N LEU A 197 -2.83 -4.61 6.65
CA LEU A 197 -3.08 -3.25 6.16
C LEU A 197 -4.52 -2.80 6.43
N GLN A 198 -5.51 -3.70 6.32
CA GLN A 198 -6.90 -3.39 6.67
C GLN A 198 -7.02 -2.96 8.13
N LYS A 199 -6.40 -3.70 9.08
CA LYS A 199 -6.42 -3.38 10.52
C LYS A 199 -5.71 -2.06 10.80
N LEU A 200 -4.57 -1.81 10.15
CA LEU A 200 -3.75 -0.62 10.35
C LEU A 200 -4.39 0.66 9.79
N LEU A 201 -5.05 0.60 8.62
CA LEU A 201 -5.55 1.79 7.93
C LEU A 201 -7.06 2.02 8.11
N PHE A 202 -7.83 0.97 8.38
CA PHE A 202 -9.29 1.04 8.45
C PHE A 202 -9.89 0.46 9.74
N GLY A 203 -9.10 -0.28 10.52
CA GLY A 203 -9.48 -0.81 11.83
C GLY A 203 -9.13 0.13 12.97
N ASP A 204 -8.99 -0.44 14.15
CA ASP A 204 -8.73 0.23 15.43
C ASP A 204 -7.29 0.02 15.96
N ALA A 205 -6.42 -0.60 15.17
CA ALA A 205 -5.02 -0.85 15.53
C ALA A 205 -4.21 0.44 15.74
N LEU A 206 -4.64 1.55 15.12
CA LEU A 206 -4.06 2.89 15.24
C LEU A 206 -5.14 3.92 15.53
N SER A 207 -4.78 5.01 16.22
CA SER A 207 -5.65 6.18 16.35
C SER A 207 -5.98 6.80 14.98
N ARG A 208 -7.01 7.64 14.93
CA ARG A 208 -7.38 8.33 13.68
C ARG A 208 -6.24 9.17 13.12
N SER A 209 -5.48 9.86 13.97
CA SER A 209 -4.33 10.68 13.56
C SER A 209 -3.21 9.81 13.00
N SER A 210 -2.89 8.71 13.67
CA SER A 210 -1.84 7.77 13.26
C SER A 210 -2.19 7.04 11.95
N ARG A 211 -3.47 6.67 11.75
CA ARG A 211 -3.93 6.15 10.45
C ARG A 211 -3.77 7.14 9.32
N ALA A 212 -4.15 8.40 9.55
CA ALA A 212 -3.99 9.47 8.56
C ALA A 212 -2.51 9.72 8.24
N GLN A 213 -1.64 9.68 9.24
CA GLN A 213 -0.20 9.85 9.05
C GLN A 213 0.42 8.70 8.26
N LEU A 214 0.05 7.44 8.57
CA LEU A 214 0.51 6.27 7.80
C LEU A 214 0.06 6.37 6.34
N ALA A 215 -1.21 6.69 6.12
CA ALA A 215 -1.74 6.88 4.77
C ALA A 215 -1.00 7.99 4.02
N ALA A 216 -0.70 9.12 4.67
CA ALA A 216 0.05 10.22 4.08
C ALA A 216 1.45 9.80 3.62
N TRP A 217 2.19 9.04 4.43
CA TRP A 217 3.51 8.53 4.03
C TRP A 217 3.41 7.55 2.84
N LEU A 218 2.41 6.64 2.84
CA LEU A 218 2.19 5.71 1.73
C LEU A 218 1.85 6.46 0.42
N ILE A 219 0.99 7.48 0.49
CA ILE A 219 0.62 8.32 -0.66
C ILE A 219 1.83 9.08 -1.20
N ALA A 220 2.71 9.56 -0.31
CA ALA A 220 3.92 10.28 -0.65
C ALA A 220 5.06 9.39 -1.19
N ASN A 221 4.89 8.06 -1.25
CA ASN A 221 5.89 7.13 -1.78
C ASN A 221 6.31 7.52 -3.21
N LYS A 222 7.63 7.48 -3.47
CA LYS A 222 8.27 7.82 -4.76
C LYS A 222 8.80 6.59 -5.50
N THR A 223 8.71 5.42 -4.89
CA THR A 223 9.30 4.20 -5.47
C THR A 223 8.29 3.34 -6.23
N GLY A 224 6.98 3.65 -6.12
CA GLY A 224 5.87 2.85 -6.65
C GLY A 224 5.25 3.35 -7.96
N ASP A 225 5.70 4.48 -8.52
CA ASP A 225 5.04 5.14 -9.67
C ASP A 225 4.85 4.25 -10.90
N ARG A 226 5.68 3.21 -11.07
CA ARG A 226 5.62 2.26 -12.19
C ARG A 226 4.98 0.92 -11.87
N ARG A 227 4.59 0.69 -10.60
CA ARG A 227 4.01 -0.57 -10.11
C ARG A 227 2.49 -0.48 -9.95
N LEU A 228 1.94 -0.90 -8.81
CA LEU A 228 0.48 -0.87 -8.57
C LEU A 228 -0.15 0.45 -8.98
N ARG A 229 0.48 1.56 -8.61
CA ARG A 229 0.02 2.93 -8.90
C ARG A 229 -0.22 3.15 -10.40
N ALA A 230 0.68 2.70 -11.27
CA ALA A 230 0.55 2.81 -12.73
C ALA A 230 -0.61 1.98 -13.29
N GLY A 231 -1.10 1.03 -12.54
CA GLY A 231 -2.19 0.15 -12.96
C GLY A 231 -3.58 0.68 -12.63
N PHE A 232 -3.71 1.47 -11.58
CA PHE A 232 -5.00 2.03 -11.21
C PHE A 232 -5.47 3.12 -12.18
N PRO A 233 -6.79 3.31 -12.35
CA PRO A 233 -7.32 4.34 -13.23
C PRO A 233 -6.88 5.75 -12.81
N THR A 234 -6.72 6.64 -13.79
CA THR A 234 -6.45 8.06 -13.54
C THR A 234 -7.49 8.66 -12.59
N GLY A 235 -7.03 9.43 -11.63
CA GLY A 235 -7.88 10.07 -10.61
C GLY A 235 -8.10 9.25 -9.35
N TRP A 236 -7.63 7.99 -9.29
CA TRP A 236 -7.57 7.27 -8.02
C TRP A 236 -6.39 7.77 -7.20
N LEU A 237 -6.60 7.99 -5.90
CA LEU A 237 -5.51 8.25 -4.98
C LEU A 237 -4.90 6.89 -4.57
N VAL A 238 -3.57 6.76 -4.66
CA VAL A 238 -2.88 5.51 -4.34
C VAL A 238 -1.78 5.77 -3.34
N GLY A 239 -1.80 5.02 -2.24
CA GLY A 239 -0.70 4.94 -1.28
C GLY A 239 -0.11 3.54 -1.31
N ASP A 240 1.22 3.43 -1.45
CA ASP A 240 1.89 2.15 -1.61
C ASP A 240 3.25 2.08 -0.93
N LYS A 241 3.77 0.87 -0.75
CA LYS A 241 5.14 0.61 -0.34
C LYS A 241 5.74 -0.53 -1.15
N THR A 242 6.80 -0.24 -1.87
CA THR A 242 7.50 -1.23 -2.68
C THR A 242 8.52 -2.04 -1.88
N GLY A 243 8.85 -3.22 -2.41
CA GLY A 243 9.98 -4.04 -1.99
C GLY A 243 10.73 -4.60 -3.19
N THR A 244 12.05 -4.72 -3.09
CA THR A 244 12.88 -5.29 -4.18
C THR A 244 14.15 -5.87 -3.58
N ASN A 245 14.64 -6.98 -4.14
CA ASN A 245 15.98 -7.47 -3.89
C ASN A 245 16.75 -7.66 -5.20
N GLY A 246 18.06 -7.95 -5.10
CA GLY A 246 18.92 -8.18 -6.26
C GLY A 246 18.70 -9.52 -6.96
N SER A 247 17.88 -10.42 -6.42
CA SER A 247 17.72 -11.80 -6.88
C SER A 247 16.34 -12.09 -7.50
N GLY A 248 15.61 -11.05 -7.91
CA GLY A 248 14.39 -11.17 -8.70
C GLY A 248 13.08 -11.14 -7.91
N SER A 249 13.10 -10.71 -6.64
CA SER A 249 11.89 -10.36 -5.92
C SER A 249 11.54 -8.90 -6.14
N ALA A 250 10.29 -8.65 -6.51
CA ALA A 250 9.71 -7.31 -6.64
C ALA A 250 8.28 -7.33 -6.10
N ASN A 251 8.02 -6.45 -5.16
CA ASN A 251 6.78 -6.43 -4.41
C ASN A 251 6.18 -5.03 -4.43
N ASP A 252 4.87 -4.97 -4.24
CA ASP A 252 4.18 -3.71 -3.96
C ASP A 252 2.93 -3.99 -3.13
N ILE A 253 2.74 -3.23 -2.06
CA ILE A 253 1.57 -3.30 -1.19
C ILE A 253 0.96 -1.92 -1.06
N GLY A 254 -0.36 -1.83 -1.06
CA GLY A 254 -0.96 -0.51 -0.97
C GLY A 254 -2.47 -0.50 -0.88
N VAL A 255 -2.97 0.73 -0.89
CA VAL A 255 -4.39 1.05 -0.88
C VAL A 255 -4.67 2.06 -1.98
N ALA A 256 -5.75 1.83 -2.72
CA ALA A 256 -6.23 2.73 -3.75
C ALA A 256 -7.64 3.22 -3.38
N TRP A 257 -7.85 4.53 -3.43
CA TRP A 257 -9.11 5.20 -3.14
C TRP A 257 -9.72 5.74 -4.43
N PRO A 258 -10.80 5.13 -4.94
CA PRO A 258 -11.52 5.65 -6.09
C PRO A 258 -12.26 6.96 -5.75
N PRO A 259 -12.47 7.87 -6.71
CA PRO A 259 -13.26 9.08 -6.50
C PRO A 259 -14.71 8.81 -6.08
N SER A 260 -15.22 7.63 -6.36
CA SER A 260 -16.58 7.20 -5.98
C SER A 260 -16.72 6.82 -4.51
N GLY A 261 -15.62 6.82 -3.75
CA GLY A 261 -15.58 6.36 -2.35
C GLY A 261 -15.28 4.86 -2.22
N GLY A 262 -15.07 4.42 -0.99
CA GLY A 262 -14.52 3.10 -0.71
C GLY A 262 -13.00 3.05 -0.84
N ALA A 263 -12.42 1.86 -0.72
CA ALA A 263 -11.00 1.64 -0.96
C ALA A 263 -10.75 0.21 -1.41
N VAL A 264 -9.67 -0.01 -2.15
CA VAL A 264 -9.17 -1.33 -2.54
C VAL A 264 -7.79 -1.52 -1.94
N ILE A 265 -7.62 -2.55 -1.12
CA ILE A 265 -6.32 -2.94 -0.54
C ILE A 265 -5.73 -4.03 -1.43
N VAL A 266 -4.46 -3.91 -1.76
CA VAL A 266 -3.74 -4.88 -2.61
C VAL A 266 -2.39 -5.18 -2.01
N ALA A 267 -2.02 -6.46 -2.02
CA ALA A 267 -0.64 -6.90 -1.81
C ALA A 267 -0.23 -7.79 -2.98
N ALA A 268 0.89 -7.47 -3.61
CA ALA A 268 1.45 -8.20 -4.74
C ALA A 268 2.93 -8.49 -4.50
N TYR A 269 3.29 -9.76 -4.59
CA TYR A 269 4.63 -10.29 -4.39
C TYR A 269 5.03 -11.10 -5.62
N CYS A 270 6.13 -10.71 -6.24
CA CYS A 270 6.61 -11.33 -7.47
C CYS A 270 8.02 -11.87 -7.27
N ARG A 271 8.27 -13.10 -7.75
CA ARG A 271 9.60 -13.71 -7.78
C ARG A 271 9.92 -14.23 -9.18
N GLN A 272 10.78 -13.52 -9.88
CA GLN A 272 11.16 -13.76 -11.27
C GLN A 272 12.65 -13.46 -11.47
N PRO A 273 13.56 -14.37 -11.07
CA PRO A 273 15.01 -14.11 -10.97
C PRO A 273 15.68 -13.63 -12.26
N GLU A 274 15.18 -14.09 -13.41
CA GLU A 274 15.78 -13.80 -14.72
C GLU A 274 15.14 -12.62 -15.46
N ARG A 275 14.26 -11.86 -14.79
CA ARG A 275 13.53 -10.77 -15.43
C ARG A 275 14.09 -9.41 -15.04
N SER A 276 13.95 -8.44 -15.96
CA SER A 276 14.36 -7.06 -15.71
C SER A 276 13.44 -6.33 -14.72
N ALA A 277 13.94 -5.25 -14.14
CA ALA A 277 13.14 -4.39 -13.26
C ALA A 277 11.90 -3.83 -13.99
N GLN A 278 12.02 -3.46 -15.26
CA GLN A 278 10.90 -2.98 -16.08
C GLN A 278 9.83 -4.06 -16.27
N HIS A 279 10.24 -5.33 -16.39
CA HIS A 279 9.29 -6.44 -16.47
C HIS A 279 8.52 -6.60 -15.16
N HIS A 280 9.21 -6.58 -14.01
CA HIS A 280 8.57 -6.63 -12.70
C HIS A 280 7.59 -5.48 -12.49
N ASP A 281 8.00 -4.25 -12.82
CA ASP A 281 7.15 -3.06 -12.72
C ASP A 281 5.87 -3.23 -13.57
N ALA A 282 6.00 -3.74 -14.81
CA ALA A 282 4.86 -3.97 -15.70
C ALA A 282 3.89 -5.05 -15.17
N VAL A 283 4.41 -6.13 -14.57
CA VAL A 283 3.58 -7.18 -13.93
C VAL A 283 2.79 -6.59 -12.76
N LEU A 284 3.44 -5.83 -11.88
CA LEU A 284 2.79 -5.21 -10.74
C LEU A 284 1.79 -4.12 -11.15
N ALA A 285 2.06 -3.37 -12.23
CA ALA A 285 1.09 -2.45 -12.79
C ALA A 285 -0.16 -3.18 -13.34
N GLU A 286 0.03 -4.35 -13.97
CA GLU A 286 -1.10 -5.16 -14.43
C GLU A 286 -1.94 -5.68 -13.26
N VAL A 287 -1.31 -6.05 -12.14
CA VAL A 287 -2.06 -6.38 -10.90
C VAL A 287 -2.93 -5.19 -10.45
N GLY A 288 -2.40 -3.96 -10.48
CA GLY A 288 -3.19 -2.75 -10.19
C GLY A 288 -4.40 -2.59 -11.12
N ARG A 289 -4.24 -2.82 -12.43
CA ARG A 289 -5.35 -2.79 -13.41
C ARG A 289 -6.41 -3.84 -13.14
N ILE A 290 -5.98 -5.05 -12.75
CA ILE A 290 -6.90 -6.13 -12.41
C ILE A 290 -7.64 -5.80 -11.10
N ALA A 291 -6.92 -5.30 -10.09
CA ALA A 291 -7.49 -4.95 -8.79
C ALA A 291 -8.57 -3.86 -8.87
N ALA A 292 -8.41 -2.91 -9.79
CA ALA A 292 -9.40 -1.85 -10.01
C ALA A 292 -10.74 -2.37 -10.56
N GLN A 293 -10.83 -3.65 -10.93
CA GLN A 293 -12.02 -4.26 -11.52
C GLN A 293 -12.80 -5.16 -10.54
N LEU A 294 -12.28 -5.42 -9.34
CA LEU A 294 -12.98 -6.14 -8.29
C LEU A 294 -14.03 -5.22 -7.66
#